data_a6e01979ea5e651be73924f70534c06c
#
_entry.id   a6e01979ea5e651be73924f70534c06c
#
_cell.length_a   1.000
_cell.length_b   1.000
_cell.length_c   1.000
_cell.angle_alpha   90.00
_cell.angle_beta   90.00
_cell.angle_gamma   90.00
#
_symmetry.space_group_name_H-M   'P 1'
#
loop_
_entity.id
_entity.type
_entity.pdbx_description
1 polymer ?
#
loop_
_entity_poly.entity_id
_entity_poly.type
_entity_poly.pdbx_seq_one_letter_code
_entity_poly.pdbx_strand_id
1 'polypeptide(L)'
;MTVTLVDVRLAALDPSLPGGAVDVEFDRTIRGIRRSGSGVARGDVIDGAGRFLVPGLIDTHVHLGSRGALESAARAGVTTMIDLGTHPDSLVAEQRMLRGAPSLRSAGSAASAPGSTQIALMGNPEESAVTGAADAERFLTWRSDNGSDLIKIIIEDPDATDVPALDVPTITALVEGAHRRGWTTVAHVVTANAFSRGLDAGVDVLTHAPLDRPLPEETAARMLAQGTIASPTLVMMQVMARARLGDRADSAIGNAVESVRRMHAAGVRIVAGTDANESPFAPVPHGASLHTELGLLRQAGLSAVDAVRAATSGAASALGLADRGVVAVGRRADLLLVDGDPVSDVSVLSRPVAVWIAGQPVA
;
A
#
# COMPACT_ATOMS: atom_id res chain seq x y z
N MET A 1 -2.70 5.46 -28.14
CA MET A 1 -1.44 5.41 -28.90
C MET A 1 -0.79 4.09 -28.55
N THR A 2 -0.30 3.31 -29.50
CA THR A 2 0.39 2.04 -29.22
C THR A 2 1.87 2.32 -29.06
N VAL A 3 2.50 1.69 -28.08
CA VAL A 3 3.95 1.76 -27.83
C VAL A 3 4.51 0.34 -27.90
N THR A 4 5.68 0.19 -28.46
CA THR A 4 6.48 -1.05 -28.37
C THR A 4 7.82 -0.74 -27.70
N LEU A 5 8.01 -1.25 -26.48
CA LEU A 5 9.33 -1.32 -25.87
C LEU A 5 10.06 -2.54 -26.45
N VAL A 6 11.20 -2.30 -27.11
CA VAL A 6 12.04 -3.38 -27.64
C VAL A 6 13.25 -3.59 -26.75
N ASP A 7 13.79 -4.81 -26.75
CA ASP A 7 14.97 -5.20 -25.99
C ASP A 7 14.89 -4.84 -24.49
N VAL A 8 13.82 -5.29 -23.82
CA VAL A 8 13.69 -5.22 -22.35
C VAL A 8 13.77 -6.61 -21.73
N ARG A 9 14.16 -6.67 -20.47
CA ARG A 9 14.10 -7.86 -19.62
C ARG A 9 12.97 -7.72 -18.62
N LEU A 10 12.19 -8.77 -18.41
CA LEU A 10 11.20 -8.75 -17.33
C LEU A 10 11.89 -9.08 -16.00
N ALA A 11 11.57 -8.32 -14.95
CA ALA A 11 12.02 -8.65 -13.61
C ALA A 11 11.49 -10.04 -13.21
N ALA A 12 12.36 -10.92 -12.71
CA ALA A 12 12.03 -12.31 -12.37
C ALA A 12 11.18 -12.40 -11.09
N LEU A 13 10.02 -11.75 -11.10
CA LEU A 13 9.05 -11.75 -10.01
C LEU A 13 8.14 -12.99 -10.04
N ASP A 14 8.02 -13.64 -11.18
CA ASP A 14 7.27 -14.87 -11.41
C ASP A 14 8.12 -15.83 -12.26
N PRO A 15 8.33 -17.09 -11.83
CA PRO A 15 9.13 -18.05 -12.58
C PRO A 15 8.53 -18.44 -13.94
N SER A 16 7.26 -18.15 -14.19
CA SER A 16 6.60 -18.37 -15.47
C SER A 16 6.93 -17.31 -16.53
N LEU A 17 7.55 -16.19 -16.14
CA LEU A 17 7.91 -15.13 -17.08
C LEU A 17 9.04 -15.58 -18.02
N PRO A 18 8.99 -15.17 -19.31
CA PRO A 18 10.03 -15.55 -20.26
C PRO A 18 11.39 -14.97 -19.81
N GLY A 19 12.40 -15.83 -19.80
CA GLY A 19 13.78 -15.41 -19.62
C GLY A 19 14.34 -14.76 -20.88
N GLY A 20 15.33 -13.88 -20.73
CA GLY A 20 15.99 -13.17 -21.82
C GLY A 20 15.27 -11.88 -22.24
N ALA A 21 15.75 -11.29 -23.36
CA ALA A 21 15.20 -10.04 -23.88
C ALA A 21 13.85 -10.28 -24.60
N VAL A 22 12.91 -9.39 -24.33
CA VAL A 22 11.57 -9.39 -24.94
C VAL A 22 11.20 -8.02 -25.50
N ASP A 23 10.26 -7.99 -26.43
CA ASP A 23 9.55 -6.79 -26.84
C ASP A 23 8.16 -6.80 -26.21
N VAL A 24 7.73 -5.67 -25.68
CA VAL A 24 6.43 -5.50 -25.02
C VAL A 24 5.63 -4.44 -25.75
N GLU A 25 4.52 -4.84 -26.34
CA GLU A 25 3.57 -3.96 -27.04
C GLU A 25 2.41 -3.62 -26.10
N PHE A 26 2.10 -2.33 -25.95
CA PHE A 26 1.01 -1.87 -25.09
C PHE A 26 0.36 -0.57 -25.60
N ASP A 27 -0.87 -0.38 -25.17
CA ASP A 27 -1.59 0.89 -25.13
C ASP A 27 -2.02 1.13 -23.66
N ARG A 28 -3.31 1.25 -23.35
CA ARG A 28 -3.80 1.25 -21.95
C ARG A 28 -3.57 -0.09 -21.25
N THR A 29 -3.42 -1.16 -22.04
CA THR A 29 -3.16 -2.52 -21.56
C THR A 29 -2.03 -3.15 -22.36
N ILE A 30 -1.38 -4.15 -21.79
CA ILE A 30 -0.33 -4.92 -22.46
C ILE A 30 -0.99 -5.79 -23.54
N ARG A 31 -0.62 -5.61 -24.80
CA ARG A 31 -1.18 -6.24 -25.97
C ARG A 31 -0.42 -7.48 -26.41
N GLY A 32 0.90 -7.48 -26.19
CA GLY A 32 1.76 -8.59 -26.57
C GLY A 32 3.11 -8.55 -25.87
N ILE A 33 3.63 -9.73 -25.60
CA ILE A 33 5.01 -9.95 -25.12
C ILE A 33 5.59 -11.02 -26.02
N ARG A 34 6.75 -10.76 -26.65
CA ARG A 34 7.42 -11.70 -27.54
C ARG A 34 8.93 -11.65 -27.36
N ARG A 35 9.64 -12.68 -27.79
CA ARG A 35 11.11 -12.66 -27.79
C ARG A 35 11.60 -11.46 -28.62
N SER A 36 12.60 -10.75 -28.14
CA SER A 36 13.13 -9.58 -28.84
C SER A 36 13.62 -9.93 -30.25
N GLY A 37 13.29 -9.06 -31.21
CA GLY A 37 13.60 -9.25 -32.63
C GLY A 37 12.77 -10.32 -33.36
N SER A 38 11.78 -10.95 -32.73
CA SER A 38 10.96 -12.01 -33.36
C SER A 38 9.76 -11.51 -34.16
N GLY A 39 9.54 -10.20 -34.25
CA GLY A 39 8.41 -9.62 -34.96
C GLY A 39 8.57 -8.14 -35.29
N VAL A 40 7.57 -7.56 -35.95
CA VAL A 40 7.56 -6.14 -36.29
C VAL A 40 7.03 -5.34 -35.10
N ALA A 41 7.78 -4.31 -34.70
CA ALA A 41 7.33 -3.33 -33.69
C ALA A 41 6.22 -2.44 -34.27
N ARG A 42 5.23 -2.10 -33.47
CA ARG A 42 4.09 -1.26 -33.85
C ARG A 42 4.01 0.01 -33.02
N GLY A 43 3.50 1.07 -33.61
CA GLY A 43 3.33 2.36 -32.93
C GLY A 43 4.69 3.05 -32.65
N ASP A 44 4.77 3.76 -31.54
CA ASP A 44 6.01 4.41 -31.09
C ASP A 44 6.97 3.35 -30.56
N VAL A 45 8.16 3.26 -31.14
CA VAL A 45 9.18 2.28 -30.76
C VAL A 45 10.18 2.92 -29.82
N ILE A 46 10.35 2.35 -28.63
CA ILE A 46 11.28 2.78 -27.60
C ILE A 46 12.27 1.64 -27.35
N ASP A 47 13.57 1.93 -27.49
CA ASP A 47 14.63 0.99 -27.18
C ASP A 47 14.85 0.89 -25.66
N GLY A 48 14.60 -0.28 -25.11
CA GLY A 48 14.82 -0.57 -23.68
C GLY A 48 16.30 -0.79 -23.35
N ALA A 49 17.16 -1.03 -24.36
CA ALA A 49 18.61 -1.20 -24.21
C ALA A 49 19.00 -2.23 -23.13
N GLY A 50 18.28 -3.36 -23.09
CA GLY A 50 18.52 -4.45 -22.15
C GLY A 50 18.09 -4.17 -20.70
N ARG A 51 17.42 -3.03 -20.43
CA ARG A 51 16.92 -2.64 -19.10
C ARG A 51 15.79 -3.52 -18.63
N PHE A 52 15.48 -3.44 -17.33
CA PHE A 52 14.43 -4.23 -16.71
C PHE A 52 13.10 -3.48 -16.72
N LEU A 53 12.06 -4.21 -17.15
CA LEU A 53 10.67 -3.77 -17.08
C LEU A 53 9.99 -4.41 -15.87
N VAL A 54 9.40 -3.55 -15.03
CA VAL A 54 8.75 -3.90 -13.76
C VAL A 54 7.30 -3.44 -13.81
N PRO A 55 6.36 -4.15 -13.17
CA PRO A 55 5.02 -3.60 -12.96
C PRO A 55 5.08 -2.29 -12.19
N GLY A 56 4.14 -1.40 -12.46
CA GLY A 56 3.97 -0.18 -11.67
C GLY A 56 3.82 -0.47 -10.18
N LEU A 57 4.47 0.34 -9.34
CA LEU A 57 4.44 0.17 -7.89
C LEU A 57 3.09 0.58 -7.30
N ILE A 58 2.70 -0.10 -6.24
CA ILE A 58 1.48 0.12 -5.46
C ILE A 58 1.88 0.50 -4.05
N ASP A 59 1.52 1.70 -3.61
CA ASP A 59 1.62 2.11 -2.21
C ASP A 59 0.29 1.80 -1.51
N THR A 60 0.32 0.85 -0.57
CA THR A 60 -0.89 0.32 0.05
C THR A 60 -1.41 1.14 1.23
N HIS A 61 -0.72 2.21 1.59
CA HIS A 61 -1.13 3.13 2.64
C HIS A 61 -0.59 4.54 2.39
N VAL A 62 -1.47 5.45 2.04
CA VAL A 62 -1.17 6.87 1.95
C VAL A 62 -2.33 7.69 2.52
N HIS A 63 -2.07 8.98 2.80
CA HIS A 63 -3.05 10.04 2.89
C HIS A 63 -2.82 11.00 1.73
N LEU A 64 -3.85 11.31 0.95
CA LEU A 64 -3.67 12.13 -0.24
C LEU A 64 -3.21 13.53 0.14
N GLY A 65 -2.21 14.00 -0.59
CA GLY A 65 -1.67 15.34 -0.45
C GLY A 65 -2.07 16.24 -1.62
N SER A 66 -1.23 17.22 -1.89
CA SER A 66 -1.35 18.11 -3.02
C SER A 66 -1.23 17.37 -4.36
N ARG A 67 -1.65 18.01 -5.45
CA ARG A 67 -1.39 17.50 -6.80
C ARG A 67 0.11 17.21 -7.03
N GLY A 68 1.00 18.07 -6.50
CA GLY A 68 2.45 17.87 -6.59
C GLY A 68 2.93 16.60 -5.90
N ALA A 69 2.27 16.19 -4.79
CA ALA A 69 2.54 14.92 -4.12
C ALA A 69 2.20 13.71 -5.01
N LEU A 70 1.06 13.73 -5.71
CA LEU A 70 0.69 12.68 -6.66
C LEU A 70 1.64 12.63 -7.86
N GLU A 71 2.03 13.78 -8.40
CA GLU A 71 3.02 13.86 -9.48
C GLU A 71 4.38 13.32 -9.04
N SER A 72 4.79 13.60 -7.79
CA SER A 72 6.02 13.04 -7.22
C SER A 72 5.94 11.54 -7.06
N ALA A 73 4.81 11.00 -6.61
CA ALA A 73 4.57 9.57 -6.54
C ALA A 73 4.65 8.91 -7.93
N ALA A 74 4.00 9.50 -8.93
CA ALA A 74 4.03 9.01 -10.31
C ALA A 74 5.46 8.96 -10.86
N ARG A 75 6.25 10.03 -10.71
CA ARG A 75 7.66 10.07 -11.12
C ARG A 75 8.54 9.06 -10.40
N ALA A 76 8.22 8.74 -9.15
CA ALA A 76 8.89 7.69 -8.38
C ALA A 76 8.43 6.26 -8.77
N GLY A 77 7.56 6.11 -9.77
CA GLY A 77 7.09 4.81 -10.24
C GLY A 77 5.88 4.26 -9.50
N VAL A 78 5.29 5.01 -8.57
CA VAL A 78 4.02 4.62 -7.93
C VAL A 78 2.87 4.90 -8.89
N THR A 79 2.22 3.86 -9.35
CA THR A 79 1.12 3.94 -10.34
C THR A 79 -0.26 3.70 -9.72
N THR A 80 -0.28 3.21 -8.49
CA THR A 80 -1.51 3.00 -7.70
C THR A 80 -1.25 3.37 -6.24
N MET A 81 -2.20 4.08 -5.64
CA MET A 81 -2.16 4.49 -4.24
C MET A 81 -3.46 4.11 -3.55
N ILE A 82 -3.35 3.61 -2.31
CA ILE A 82 -4.49 3.28 -1.46
C ILE A 82 -4.55 4.33 -0.34
N ASP A 83 -5.51 5.20 -0.45
CA ASP A 83 -5.76 6.23 0.54
C ASP A 83 -6.56 5.66 1.72
N LEU A 84 -6.08 5.91 2.93
CA LEU A 84 -6.62 5.34 4.15
C LEU A 84 -7.06 6.40 5.18
N GLY A 85 -7.53 7.56 4.71
CA GLY A 85 -8.03 8.52 5.68
C GLY A 85 -8.17 9.97 5.20
N THR A 86 -8.10 10.22 3.89
CA THR A 86 -8.23 11.59 3.38
C THR A 86 -9.66 12.10 3.50
N HIS A 87 -9.79 13.34 3.93
CA HIS A 87 -11.02 14.13 3.94
C HIS A 87 -10.71 15.58 3.47
N PRO A 88 -11.69 16.31 2.91
CA PRO A 88 -13.03 15.86 2.56
C PRO A 88 -13.04 14.91 1.36
N ASP A 89 -14.10 14.12 1.22
CA ASP A 89 -14.26 13.15 0.11
C ASP A 89 -14.22 13.80 -1.28
N SER A 90 -14.56 15.08 -1.39
CA SER A 90 -14.44 15.87 -2.63
C SER A 90 -13.00 15.93 -3.16
N LEU A 91 -12.01 16.01 -2.27
CA LEU A 91 -10.59 16.00 -2.66
C LEU A 91 -10.22 14.66 -3.32
N VAL A 92 -10.69 13.55 -2.76
CA VAL A 92 -10.49 12.21 -3.36
C VAL A 92 -11.13 12.14 -4.75
N ALA A 93 -12.37 12.63 -4.88
CA ALA A 93 -13.09 12.64 -6.16
C ALA A 93 -12.36 13.47 -7.21
N GLU A 94 -11.89 14.66 -6.87
CA GLU A 94 -11.12 15.53 -7.75
C GLU A 94 -9.81 14.86 -8.21
N GLN A 95 -9.07 14.27 -7.30
CA GLN A 95 -7.78 13.64 -7.62
C GLN A 95 -7.93 12.38 -8.47
N ARG A 96 -9.02 11.62 -8.33
CA ARG A 96 -9.34 10.50 -9.23
C ARG A 96 -9.49 10.90 -10.70
N MET A 97 -9.83 12.16 -10.98
CA MET A 97 -10.00 12.67 -12.34
C MET A 97 -8.70 13.13 -13.00
N LEU A 98 -7.59 13.20 -12.25
CA LEU A 98 -6.29 13.64 -12.77
C LEU A 98 -5.72 12.61 -13.75
N ARG A 99 -5.31 13.11 -14.93
CA ARG A 99 -4.62 12.29 -15.93
C ARG A 99 -3.12 12.24 -15.63
N GLY A 100 -2.51 11.07 -15.84
CA GLY A 100 -1.07 10.89 -15.61
C GLY A 100 -0.70 10.79 -14.10
N ALA A 101 -1.68 10.84 -13.22
CA ALA A 101 -1.52 10.59 -11.79
C ALA A 101 -1.73 9.10 -11.47
N PRO A 102 -1.25 8.62 -10.31
CA PRO A 102 -1.54 7.27 -9.84
C PRO A 102 -3.03 6.99 -9.75
N SER A 103 -3.43 5.75 -10.03
CA SER A 103 -4.80 5.28 -9.81
C SER A 103 -5.10 5.26 -8.31
N LEU A 104 -6.26 5.76 -7.89
CA LEU A 104 -6.63 5.87 -6.48
C LEU A 104 -7.74 4.90 -6.08
N ARG A 105 -7.55 4.23 -4.95
CA ARG A 105 -8.59 3.63 -4.11
C ARG A 105 -8.59 4.37 -2.79
N SER A 106 -9.75 4.59 -2.19
CA SER A 106 -9.85 5.37 -0.95
C SER A 106 -10.87 4.78 0.01
N ALA A 107 -10.48 4.76 1.28
CA ALA A 107 -11.41 4.52 2.39
C ALA A 107 -12.19 5.78 2.77
N GLY A 108 -11.69 6.98 2.39
CA GLY A 108 -12.12 8.23 2.98
C GLY A 108 -11.92 8.25 4.49
N SER A 109 -12.72 9.00 5.23
CA SER A 109 -12.59 9.12 6.69
C SER A 109 -12.72 7.78 7.40
N ALA A 110 -11.80 7.50 8.31
CA ALA A 110 -11.73 6.26 9.06
C ALA A 110 -12.81 6.19 10.16
N ALA A 111 -13.36 4.98 10.41
CA ALA A 111 -14.16 4.72 11.59
C ALA A 111 -13.30 4.88 12.85
N SER A 112 -13.75 5.70 13.80
CA SER A 112 -13.03 5.94 15.06
C SER A 112 -14.01 6.12 16.22
N ALA A 113 -13.51 6.03 17.46
CA ALA A 113 -14.34 6.30 18.63
C ALA A 113 -14.67 7.80 18.72
N PRO A 114 -15.84 8.17 19.29
CA PRO A 114 -16.14 9.56 19.59
C PRO A 114 -15.03 10.21 20.43
N GLY A 115 -14.61 11.42 20.04
CA GLY A 115 -13.53 12.13 20.71
C GLY A 115 -12.12 11.56 20.48
N SER A 116 -11.96 10.63 19.53
CA SER A 116 -10.64 10.12 19.14
C SER A 116 -9.71 11.21 18.62
N THR A 117 -8.41 10.91 18.59
CA THR A 117 -7.39 11.82 18.03
C THR A 117 -7.73 12.26 16.60
N GLN A 118 -8.30 11.36 15.78
CA GLN A 118 -8.67 11.64 14.41
C GLN A 118 -9.73 12.74 14.31
N ILE A 119 -10.71 12.74 15.20
CA ILE A 119 -11.75 13.77 15.26
C ILE A 119 -11.25 15.02 15.97
N ALA A 120 -10.74 14.87 17.19
CA ALA A 120 -10.41 16.00 18.04
C ALA A 120 -9.22 16.85 17.56
N LEU A 121 -8.23 16.22 16.88
CA LEU A 121 -6.97 16.88 16.52
C LEU A 121 -6.66 16.83 15.02
N MET A 122 -7.12 15.81 14.30
CA MET A 122 -6.80 15.64 12.87
C MET A 122 -7.91 16.14 11.94
N GLY A 123 -9.03 16.64 12.50
CA GLY A 123 -10.09 17.28 11.74
C GLY A 123 -11.02 16.35 10.97
N ASN A 124 -11.03 15.04 11.31
CA ASN A 124 -12.02 14.14 10.73
C ASN A 124 -13.43 14.59 11.11
N PRO A 125 -14.44 14.45 10.23
CA PRO A 125 -15.79 14.86 10.51
C PRO A 125 -16.42 13.98 11.62
N GLU A 126 -17.36 14.56 12.39
CA GLU A 126 -18.06 13.87 13.47
C GLU A 126 -18.83 12.63 12.99
N GLU A 127 -19.26 12.60 11.72
CA GLU A 127 -19.89 11.45 11.08
C GLU A 127 -19.01 10.20 11.06
N SER A 128 -17.67 10.40 11.17
CA SER A 128 -16.70 9.30 11.26
C SER A 128 -16.68 8.60 12.62
N ALA A 129 -17.28 9.23 13.66
CA ALA A 129 -17.44 8.61 14.97
C ALA A 129 -18.45 7.44 14.91
N VAL A 130 -18.08 6.31 15.52
CA VAL A 130 -18.93 5.13 15.67
C VAL A 130 -19.16 4.89 17.16
N THR A 131 -20.40 5.01 17.61
CA THR A 131 -20.77 5.03 19.03
C THR A 131 -20.99 3.64 19.63
N GLY A 132 -20.96 2.59 18.82
CA GLY A 132 -21.16 1.20 19.22
C GLY A 132 -21.54 0.31 18.04
N ALA A 133 -21.65 -1.00 18.27
CA ALA A 133 -21.95 -1.98 17.23
C ALA A 133 -23.24 -1.68 16.44
N ALA A 134 -24.27 -1.16 17.10
CA ALA A 134 -25.53 -0.78 16.45
C ALA A 134 -25.38 0.41 15.48
N ASP A 135 -24.34 1.21 15.61
CA ASP A 135 -24.06 2.38 14.77
C ASP A 135 -23.20 2.07 13.54
N ALA A 136 -22.63 0.88 13.47
CA ALA A 136 -21.73 0.46 12.37
C ALA A 136 -22.41 0.60 11.00
N GLU A 137 -23.69 0.24 10.88
CA GLU A 137 -24.42 0.29 9.62
C GLU A 137 -24.61 1.73 9.11
N ARG A 138 -24.86 2.71 10.01
CA ARG A 138 -24.90 4.15 9.66
C ARG A 138 -23.57 4.58 9.05
N PHE A 139 -22.46 4.27 9.71
CA PHE A 139 -21.12 4.62 9.22
C PHE A 139 -20.84 3.99 7.84
N LEU A 140 -21.11 2.71 7.67
CA LEU A 140 -20.89 2.00 6.41
C LEU A 140 -21.75 2.56 5.27
N THR A 141 -23.00 2.93 5.55
CA THR A 141 -23.87 3.60 4.57
C THR A 141 -23.31 4.95 4.20
N TRP A 142 -22.90 5.75 5.18
CA TRP A 142 -22.24 7.03 4.93
C TRP A 142 -20.98 6.87 4.04
N ARG A 143 -20.15 5.87 4.29
CA ARG A 143 -18.97 5.63 3.43
C ARG A 143 -19.36 5.16 2.02
N SER A 144 -20.41 4.37 1.88
CA SER A 144 -20.95 3.97 0.59
C SER A 144 -21.41 5.19 -0.24
N ASP A 145 -22.17 6.07 0.39
CA ASP A 145 -22.72 7.26 -0.26
C ASP A 145 -21.62 8.25 -0.69
N ASN A 146 -20.48 8.22 -0.01
CA ASN A 146 -19.30 9.05 -0.31
C ASN A 146 -18.23 8.32 -1.14
N GLY A 147 -18.53 7.16 -1.71
CA GLY A 147 -17.73 6.51 -2.74
C GLY A 147 -16.46 5.84 -2.23
N SER A 148 -16.47 5.31 -1.01
CA SER A 148 -15.36 4.49 -0.49
C SER A 148 -15.23 3.18 -1.26
N ASP A 149 -13.98 2.74 -1.48
CA ASP A 149 -13.64 1.46 -2.11
C ASP A 149 -13.35 0.36 -1.08
N LEU A 150 -13.08 0.76 0.17
CA LEU A 150 -12.68 -0.08 1.30
C LEU A 150 -12.98 0.66 2.60
N ILE A 151 -12.80 0.01 3.74
CA ILE A 151 -13.05 0.63 5.06
C ILE A 151 -11.78 0.70 5.88
N LYS A 152 -11.49 1.88 6.44
CA LYS A 152 -10.45 2.10 7.44
C LYS A 152 -11.07 2.17 8.83
N ILE A 153 -10.44 1.49 9.80
CA ILE A 153 -10.85 1.45 11.21
C ILE A 153 -9.65 1.85 12.08
N ILE A 154 -9.86 2.71 13.06
CA ILE A 154 -8.86 3.06 14.06
C ILE A 154 -9.05 2.15 15.27
N ILE A 155 -8.07 1.32 15.55
CA ILE A 155 -8.06 0.42 16.71
C ILE A 155 -6.97 0.88 17.67
N GLU A 156 -7.40 1.62 18.69
CA GLU A 156 -6.53 2.01 19.79
C GLU A 156 -6.43 0.89 20.84
N ASP A 157 -5.38 0.97 21.63
CA ASP A 157 -5.15 0.09 22.77
C ASP A 157 -5.52 0.82 24.07
N PRO A 158 -6.66 0.53 24.69
CA PRO A 158 -7.11 1.22 25.88
C PRO A 158 -6.23 0.98 27.13
N ASP A 159 -5.36 -0.06 27.08
CA ASP A 159 -4.41 -0.34 28.16
C ASP A 159 -3.10 0.45 27.99
N ALA A 160 -2.85 1.00 26.81
CA ALA A 160 -1.63 1.74 26.48
C ALA A 160 -1.83 3.25 26.40
N THR A 161 -3.07 3.72 26.20
CA THR A 161 -3.37 5.16 26.03
C THR A 161 -4.74 5.51 26.65
N ASP A 162 -4.91 6.79 27.03
CA ASP A 162 -6.20 7.34 27.46
C ASP A 162 -7.07 7.81 26.27
N VAL A 163 -6.64 7.54 25.03
CA VAL A 163 -7.40 7.92 23.83
C VAL A 163 -8.65 7.04 23.73
N PRO A 164 -9.83 7.62 23.44
CA PRO A 164 -11.05 6.84 23.23
C PRO A 164 -10.85 5.74 22.19
N ALA A 165 -11.27 4.51 22.50
CA ALA A 165 -11.10 3.33 21.68
C ALA A 165 -12.45 2.69 21.33
N LEU A 166 -12.59 2.18 20.11
CA LEU A 166 -13.70 1.29 19.74
C LEU A 166 -13.56 -0.02 20.50
N ASP A 167 -14.66 -0.58 21.00
CA ASP A 167 -14.66 -1.92 21.57
C ASP A 167 -14.66 -3.01 20.47
N VAL A 168 -14.25 -4.22 20.83
CA VAL A 168 -14.18 -5.34 19.86
C VAL A 168 -15.53 -5.64 19.20
N PRO A 169 -16.67 -5.65 19.90
CA PRO A 169 -17.97 -5.81 19.25
C PRO A 169 -18.28 -4.76 18.18
N THR A 170 -17.91 -3.50 18.40
CA THR A 170 -18.08 -2.43 17.39
C THR A 170 -17.18 -2.65 16.18
N ILE A 171 -15.91 -3.01 16.39
CA ILE A 171 -14.98 -3.34 15.32
C ILE A 171 -15.51 -4.53 14.51
N THR A 172 -15.97 -5.58 15.17
CA THR A 172 -16.56 -6.77 14.52
C THR A 172 -17.77 -6.40 13.65
N ALA A 173 -18.68 -5.56 14.17
CA ALA A 173 -19.85 -5.11 13.41
C ALA A 173 -19.46 -4.32 12.15
N LEU A 174 -18.42 -3.48 12.23
CA LEU A 174 -17.86 -2.76 11.07
C LEU A 174 -17.28 -3.74 10.05
N VAL A 175 -16.48 -4.72 10.49
CA VAL A 175 -15.85 -5.73 9.63
C VAL A 175 -16.89 -6.57 8.92
N GLU A 176 -17.84 -7.15 9.65
CA GLU A 176 -18.92 -7.97 9.07
C GLU A 176 -19.78 -7.17 8.08
N GLY A 177 -20.11 -5.93 8.43
CA GLY A 177 -20.88 -5.04 7.57
C GLY A 177 -20.14 -4.64 6.30
N ALA A 178 -18.81 -4.44 6.37
CA ALA A 178 -17.94 -4.19 5.22
C ALA A 178 -17.86 -5.44 4.32
N HIS A 179 -17.67 -6.62 4.92
CA HIS A 179 -17.62 -7.89 4.17
C HIS A 179 -18.92 -8.19 3.44
N ARG A 180 -20.10 -7.90 4.04
CA ARG A 180 -21.38 -8.02 3.33
C ARG A 180 -21.48 -7.14 2.08
N ARG A 181 -20.72 -6.05 2.03
CA ARG A 181 -20.62 -5.13 0.88
C ARG A 181 -19.48 -5.49 -0.09
N GLY A 182 -18.72 -6.55 0.18
CA GLY A 182 -17.54 -6.95 -0.59
C GLY A 182 -16.35 -6.00 -0.41
N TRP A 183 -16.29 -5.25 0.69
CA TRP A 183 -15.21 -4.33 1.01
C TRP A 183 -14.14 -4.97 1.88
N THR A 184 -12.90 -4.67 1.57
CA THR A 184 -11.74 -4.97 2.41
C THR A 184 -11.69 -4.01 3.60
N THR A 185 -11.36 -4.52 4.77
CA THR A 185 -11.14 -3.74 5.99
C THR A 185 -9.66 -3.56 6.29
N VAL A 186 -9.26 -2.33 6.63
CA VAL A 186 -7.88 -1.99 6.98
C VAL A 186 -7.89 -1.31 8.35
N ALA A 187 -7.11 -1.81 9.31
CA ALA A 187 -7.07 -1.23 10.65
C ALA A 187 -5.73 -0.58 10.97
N HIS A 188 -5.79 0.63 11.55
CA HIS A 188 -4.67 1.25 12.25
C HIS A 188 -4.43 0.52 13.57
N VAL A 189 -3.23 -0.02 13.76
CA VAL A 189 -2.81 -0.76 14.97
C VAL A 189 -1.32 -0.47 15.24
N VAL A 190 -0.98 0.09 16.40
CA VAL A 190 0.40 0.49 16.73
C VAL A 190 0.96 -0.18 17.98
N THR A 191 0.19 -1.07 18.61
CA THR A 191 0.61 -1.89 19.76
C THR A 191 0.32 -3.36 19.49
N ALA A 192 1.05 -4.25 20.15
CA ALA A 192 0.81 -5.70 20.04
C ALA A 192 -0.61 -6.10 20.50
N ASN A 193 -1.19 -5.40 21.48
CA ASN A 193 -2.56 -5.63 21.91
C ASN A 193 -3.59 -5.15 20.87
N ALA A 194 -3.38 -4.00 20.24
CA ALA A 194 -4.24 -3.53 19.14
C ALA A 194 -4.25 -4.52 17.96
N PHE A 195 -3.12 -5.18 17.64
CA PHE A 195 -3.08 -6.29 16.68
C PHE A 195 -4.02 -7.42 17.06
N SER A 196 -3.98 -7.86 18.34
CA SER A 196 -4.88 -8.92 18.82
C SER A 196 -6.34 -8.53 18.70
N ARG A 197 -6.70 -7.28 19.04
CA ARG A 197 -8.06 -6.74 18.92
C ARG A 197 -8.55 -6.74 17.46
N GLY A 198 -7.68 -6.36 16.51
CA GLY A 198 -7.98 -6.42 15.08
C GLY A 198 -8.21 -7.85 14.57
N LEU A 199 -7.40 -8.81 15.05
CA LEU A 199 -7.57 -10.24 14.74
C LEU A 199 -8.84 -10.83 15.35
N ASP A 200 -9.17 -10.45 16.59
CA ASP A 200 -10.41 -10.89 17.26
C ASP A 200 -11.66 -10.43 16.52
N ALA A 201 -11.58 -9.28 15.85
CA ALA A 201 -12.66 -8.72 15.04
C ALA A 201 -12.66 -9.19 13.57
N GLY A 202 -11.64 -9.92 13.11
CA GLY A 202 -11.56 -10.44 11.75
C GLY A 202 -11.16 -9.43 10.69
N VAL A 203 -10.35 -8.43 11.03
CA VAL A 203 -9.84 -7.40 10.09
C VAL A 203 -8.94 -8.04 9.02
N ASP A 204 -9.09 -7.64 7.75
CA ASP A 204 -8.34 -8.21 6.63
C ASP A 204 -6.89 -7.73 6.56
N VAL A 205 -6.65 -6.44 6.82
CA VAL A 205 -5.31 -5.81 6.72
C VAL A 205 -5.02 -5.03 8.00
N LEU A 206 -3.93 -5.38 8.66
CA LEU A 206 -3.41 -4.62 9.81
C LEU A 206 -2.27 -3.71 9.33
N THR A 207 -2.43 -2.41 9.55
CA THR A 207 -1.45 -1.43 9.11
C THR A 207 -0.70 -0.81 10.28
N HIS A 208 0.57 -0.49 10.01
CA HIS A 208 1.64 -0.17 10.95
C HIS A 208 2.29 -1.41 11.55
N ALA A 209 3.30 -1.19 12.39
CA ALA A 209 3.97 -2.23 13.14
C ALA A 209 4.05 -1.80 14.62
N PRO A 210 3.97 -2.74 15.59
CA PRO A 210 3.98 -2.41 17.00
C PRO A 210 5.27 -1.69 17.43
N LEU A 211 5.13 -0.57 18.14
CA LEU A 211 6.25 0.18 18.72
C LEU A 211 6.51 -0.16 20.18
N ASP A 212 5.52 -0.71 20.89
CA ASP A 212 5.58 -1.03 22.32
C ASP A 212 6.47 -2.24 22.62
N ARG A 213 6.31 -3.31 21.88
CA ARG A 213 7.08 -4.56 21.96
C ARG A 213 6.98 -5.34 20.65
N PRO A 214 7.91 -6.27 20.39
CA PRO A 214 7.79 -7.16 19.23
C PRO A 214 6.49 -7.98 19.29
N LEU A 215 5.85 -8.14 18.12
CA LEU A 215 4.64 -8.94 18.00
C LEU A 215 4.90 -10.38 18.47
N PRO A 216 4.07 -10.96 19.36
CA PRO A 216 4.21 -12.36 19.75
C PRO A 216 4.15 -13.30 18.55
N GLU A 217 4.95 -14.38 18.56
CA GLU A 217 4.96 -15.37 17.47
C GLU A 217 3.58 -16.02 17.28
N GLU A 218 2.85 -16.25 18.38
CA GLU A 218 1.47 -16.76 18.33
C GLU A 218 0.52 -15.81 17.62
N THR A 219 0.73 -14.49 17.74
CA THR A 219 -0.08 -13.50 17.02
C THR A 219 0.24 -13.55 15.52
N ALA A 220 1.50 -13.68 15.13
CA ALA A 220 1.89 -13.88 13.73
C ALA A 220 1.32 -15.20 13.16
N ALA A 221 1.31 -16.28 13.92
CA ALA A 221 0.69 -17.55 13.54
C ALA A 221 -0.84 -17.40 13.35
N ARG A 222 -1.52 -16.65 14.23
CA ARG A 222 -2.96 -16.31 14.06
C ARG A 222 -3.22 -15.50 12.80
N MET A 223 -2.39 -14.49 12.49
CA MET A 223 -2.47 -13.73 11.24
C MET A 223 -2.42 -14.66 10.02
N LEU A 224 -1.44 -15.58 10.00
CA LEU A 224 -1.34 -16.56 8.91
C LEU A 224 -2.60 -17.42 8.81
N ALA A 225 -3.07 -17.97 9.93
CA ALA A 225 -4.23 -18.85 9.98
C ALA A 225 -5.52 -18.17 9.51
N GLN A 226 -5.68 -16.87 9.79
CA GLN A 226 -6.83 -16.07 9.39
C GLN A 226 -6.66 -15.47 7.98
N GLY A 227 -5.46 -15.56 7.37
CA GLY A 227 -5.16 -14.91 6.10
C GLY A 227 -4.99 -13.40 6.19
N THR A 228 -4.86 -12.86 7.41
CA THR A 228 -4.68 -11.43 7.66
C THR A 228 -3.37 -10.92 7.07
N ILE A 229 -3.41 -9.77 6.43
CA ILE A 229 -2.30 -9.15 5.71
C ILE A 229 -1.67 -8.07 6.61
N ALA A 230 -0.35 -7.89 6.51
CA ALA A 230 0.37 -6.81 7.17
C ALA A 230 0.81 -5.73 6.16
N SER A 231 0.53 -4.46 6.48
CA SER A 231 1.09 -3.28 5.81
C SER A 231 1.88 -2.44 6.83
N PRO A 232 3.17 -2.76 7.08
CA PRO A 232 3.85 -2.33 8.31
C PRO A 232 4.21 -0.85 8.37
N THR A 233 4.31 -0.14 7.26
CA THR A 233 4.66 1.29 7.18
C THR A 233 5.89 1.65 8.04
N LEU A 234 6.96 0.86 7.94
CA LEU A 234 8.15 1.02 8.78
C LEU A 234 8.75 2.42 8.67
N VAL A 235 8.65 3.04 7.49
CA VAL A 235 9.11 4.43 7.29
C VAL A 235 8.35 5.40 8.20
N MET A 236 7.01 5.28 8.32
CA MET A 236 6.22 6.09 9.25
C MET A 236 6.53 5.73 10.70
N MET A 237 6.68 4.45 11.02
CA MET A 237 7.03 4.03 12.39
C MET A 237 8.36 4.65 12.84
N GLN A 238 9.35 4.77 11.98
CA GLN A 238 10.60 5.48 12.27
C GLN A 238 10.37 6.98 12.52
N VAL A 239 9.58 7.64 11.67
CA VAL A 239 9.25 9.07 11.82
C VAL A 239 8.55 9.31 13.16
N MET A 240 7.52 8.53 13.47
CA MET A 240 6.74 8.65 14.70
C MET A 240 7.55 8.34 15.95
N ALA A 241 8.35 7.28 15.94
CA ALA A 241 9.20 6.94 17.09
C ALA A 241 10.20 8.07 17.39
N ARG A 242 10.89 8.59 16.39
CA ARG A 242 11.85 9.70 16.56
C ARG A 242 11.17 10.99 17.00
N ALA A 243 9.98 11.28 16.51
CA ALA A 243 9.25 12.49 16.88
C ALA A 243 8.68 12.46 18.32
N ARG A 244 8.35 11.26 18.86
CA ARG A 244 7.54 11.15 20.08
C ARG A 244 8.22 10.40 21.24
N LEU A 245 9.23 9.56 20.99
CA LEU A 245 9.73 8.62 22.00
C LEU A 245 11.13 8.96 22.54
N GLY A 246 11.78 10.00 22.02
CA GLY A 246 13.12 10.44 22.50
C GLY A 246 14.10 9.27 22.54
N ASP A 247 14.74 9.03 23.70
CA ASP A 247 15.75 7.96 23.87
C ASP A 247 15.20 6.54 23.66
N ARG A 248 13.88 6.35 23.66
CA ARG A 248 13.25 5.06 23.39
C ARG A 248 13.00 4.81 21.92
N ALA A 249 13.28 5.78 21.03
CA ALA A 249 12.96 5.67 19.62
C ALA A 249 13.62 4.46 18.94
N ASP A 250 14.91 4.25 19.15
CA ASP A 250 15.64 3.14 18.51
C ASP A 250 15.13 1.77 18.97
N SER A 251 14.80 1.63 20.27
CA SER A 251 14.19 0.41 20.78
C SER A 251 12.81 0.14 20.18
N ALA A 252 11.96 1.17 20.05
CA ALA A 252 10.64 1.06 19.46
C ALA A 252 10.72 0.72 17.95
N ILE A 253 11.65 1.33 17.23
CA ILE A 253 11.93 0.99 15.82
C ILE A 253 12.39 -0.48 15.72
N GLY A 254 13.27 -0.92 16.63
CA GLY A 254 13.68 -2.32 16.74
C GLY A 254 12.51 -3.28 16.93
N ASN A 255 11.53 -2.92 17.78
CA ASN A 255 10.31 -3.70 18.00
C ASN A 255 9.48 -3.84 16.71
N ALA A 256 9.33 -2.73 15.95
CA ALA A 256 8.61 -2.73 14.69
C ALA A 256 9.29 -3.64 13.64
N VAL A 257 10.61 -3.50 13.47
CA VAL A 257 11.39 -4.33 12.53
C VAL A 257 11.34 -5.81 12.91
N GLU A 258 11.51 -6.12 14.20
CA GLU A 258 11.41 -7.49 14.70
C GLU A 258 10.01 -8.08 14.50
N SER A 259 8.95 -7.27 14.66
CA SER A 259 7.59 -7.71 14.39
C SER A 259 7.39 -8.09 12.92
N VAL A 260 7.92 -7.30 11.99
CA VAL A 260 7.89 -7.62 10.55
C VAL A 260 8.68 -8.90 10.27
N ARG A 261 9.84 -9.08 10.89
CA ARG A 261 10.65 -10.29 10.76
C ARG A 261 9.88 -11.53 11.23
N ARG A 262 9.17 -11.47 12.36
CA ARG A 262 8.34 -12.57 12.89
C ARG A 262 7.16 -12.87 11.97
N MET A 263 6.45 -11.84 11.48
CA MET A 263 5.35 -12.00 10.52
C MET A 263 5.85 -12.68 9.24
N HIS A 264 6.98 -12.21 8.69
CA HIS A 264 7.57 -12.81 7.49
C HIS A 264 7.99 -14.27 7.71
N ALA A 265 8.68 -14.57 8.82
CA ALA A 265 9.10 -15.92 9.18
C ALA A 265 7.90 -16.87 9.38
N ALA A 266 6.78 -16.38 9.88
CA ALA A 266 5.53 -17.12 9.99
C ALA A 266 4.79 -17.33 8.65
N GLY A 267 5.21 -16.67 7.57
CA GLY A 267 4.55 -16.74 6.25
C GLY A 267 3.37 -15.79 6.10
N VAL A 268 3.22 -14.79 6.98
CA VAL A 268 2.20 -13.74 6.83
C VAL A 268 2.47 -12.94 5.56
N ARG A 269 1.42 -12.68 4.78
CA ARG A 269 1.52 -11.82 3.60
C ARG A 269 1.80 -10.38 4.00
N ILE A 270 2.91 -9.83 3.50
CA ILE A 270 3.33 -8.46 3.75
C ILE A 270 3.17 -7.67 2.46
N VAL A 271 2.59 -6.47 2.55
CA VAL A 271 2.47 -5.50 1.46
C VAL A 271 3.17 -4.19 1.84
N ALA A 272 3.64 -3.44 0.87
CA ALA A 272 4.36 -2.20 1.10
C ALA A 272 3.41 -1.01 1.13
N GLY A 273 3.36 -0.33 2.26
CA GLY A 273 2.64 0.92 2.48
C GLY A 273 3.53 1.89 3.24
N THR A 274 3.37 3.18 3.03
CA THR A 274 4.28 4.19 3.57
C THR A 274 3.67 5.06 4.66
N ASP A 275 2.37 5.20 4.65
CA ASP A 275 1.64 6.25 5.37
C ASP A 275 2.09 7.67 4.92
N ALA A 276 2.42 7.77 3.60
CA ALA A 276 2.84 9.04 3.00
C ALA A 276 1.76 10.11 3.18
N ASN A 277 2.18 11.29 3.59
CA ASN A 277 1.30 12.42 3.92
C ASN A 277 2.05 13.75 3.89
N GLU A 278 1.32 14.86 3.86
CA GLU A 278 1.84 16.24 3.96
C GLU A 278 1.52 16.89 5.33
N SER A 279 1.29 16.08 6.38
CA SER A 279 1.04 16.58 7.73
C SER A 279 2.27 17.34 8.26
N PRO A 280 2.08 18.50 8.89
CA PRO A 280 3.20 19.25 9.48
C PRO A 280 3.83 18.54 10.70
N PHE A 281 3.15 17.55 11.27
CA PHE A 281 3.61 16.88 12.51
C PHE A 281 4.52 15.68 12.25
N ALA A 282 4.27 14.94 11.17
CA ALA A 282 5.00 13.71 10.82
C ALA A 282 4.96 13.50 9.30
N PRO A 283 5.59 14.39 8.52
CA PRO A 283 5.53 14.30 7.06
C PRO A 283 6.30 13.08 6.56
N VAL A 284 5.70 12.34 5.64
CA VAL A 284 6.32 11.24 4.90
C VAL A 284 6.13 11.51 3.42
N PRO A 285 7.22 11.79 2.65
CA PRO A 285 7.12 12.19 1.25
C PRO A 285 6.49 11.11 0.37
N HIS A 286 5.53 11.47 -0.48
CA HIS A 286 4.93 10.58 -1.45
C HIS A 286 5.97 10.08 -2.48
N GLY A 287 5.86 8.83 -2.86
CA GLY A 287 6.72 8.18 -3.84
C GLY A 287 8.08 7.75 -3.29
N ALA A 288 8.93 8.70 -2.94
CA ALA A 288 10.28 8.39 -2.43
C ALA A 288 10.27 7.49 -1.19
N SER A 289 9.28 7.65 -0.31
CA SER A 289 9.14 6.85 0.90
C SER A 289 8.85 5.38 0.61
N LEU A 290 8.20 5.05 -0.52
CA LEU A 290 7.98 3.65 -0.87
C LEU A 290 9.31 2.91 -1.13
N HIS A 291 10.27 3.56 -1.75
CA HIS A 291 11.60 2.96 -1.93
C HIS A 291 12.35 2.79 -0.61
N THR A 292 12.18 3.74 0.33
CA THR A 292 12.69 3.59 1.70
C THR A 292 12.02 2.42 2.40
N GLU A 293 10.70 2.28 2.30
CA GLU A 293 9.94 1.16 2.86
C GLU A 293 10.44 -0.19 2.32
N LEU A 294 10.65 -0.32 1.00
CA LEU A 294 11.21 -1.54 0.41
C LEU A 294 12.59 -1.87 0.99
N GLY A 295 13.43 -0.88 1.21
CA GLY A 295 14.73 -1.04 1.88
C GLY A 295 14.57 -1.52 3.34
N LEU A 296 13.61 -0.98 4.08
CA LEU A 296 13.32 -1.37 5.46
C LEU A 296 12.73 -2.80 5.54
N LEU A 297 11.86 -3.18 4.61
CA LEU A 297 11.37 -4.55 4.50
C LEU A 297 12.52 -5.53 4.23
N ARG A 298 13.50 -5.16 3.40
CA ARG A 298 14.73 -5.94 3.20
C ARG A 298 15.52 -6.10 4.50
N GLN A 299 15.68 -5.03 5.29
CA GLN A 299 16.34 -5.08 6.59
C GLN A 299 15.59 -5.95 7.59
N ALA A 300 14.26 -6.01 7.49
CA ALA A 300 13.42 -6.90 8.29
C ALA A 300 13.44 -8.37 7.84
N GLY A 301 14.21 -8.71 6.78
CA GLY A 301 14.47 -10.08 6.35
C GLY A 301 13.74 -10.54 5.09
N LEU A 302 12.91 -9.72 4.45
CA LEU A 302 12.30 -10.08 3.17
C LEU A 302 13.39 -10.26 2.09
N SER A 303 13.22 -11.20 1.18
CA SER A 303 14.06 -11.28 -0.02
C SER A 303 13.80 -10.06 -0.94
N ALA A 304 14.72 -9.75 -1.87
CA ALA A 304 14.48 -8.67 -2.82
C ALA A 304 13.23 -8.93 -3.68
N VAL A 305 13.02 -10.17 -4.08
CA VAL A 305 11.81 -10.62 -4.79
C VAL A 305 10.56 -10.33 -3.96
N ASP A 306 10.55 -10.70 -2.66
CA ASP A 306 9.38 -10.51 -1.79
C ASP A 306 9.12 -9.03 -1.52
N ALA A 307 10.17 -8.21 -1.34
CA ALA A 307 10.02 -6.77 -1.18
C ALA A 307 9.40 -6.11 -2.45
N VAL A 308 9.85 -6.48 -3.65
CA VAL A 308 9.25 -5.96 -4.89
C VAL A 308 7.83 -6.47 -5.08
N ARG A 309 7.56 -7.75 -4.76
CA ARG A 309 6.19 -8.30 -4.76
C ARG A 309 5.27 -7.58 -3.78
N ALA A 310 5.78 -7.19 -2.61
CA ALA A 310 5.01 -6.44 -1.62
C ALA A 310 4.48 -5.10 -2.16
N ALA A 311 5.16 -4.50 -3.14
CA ALA A 311 4.71 -3.28 -3.83
C ALA A 311 4.14 -3.53 -5.23
N THR A 312 3.94 -4.77 -5.67
CA THR A 312 3.45 -5.09 -7.02
C THR A 312 2.38 -6.19 -6.97
N SER A 313 2.71 -7.43 -7.35
CA SER A 313 1.75 -8.55 -7.43
C SER A 313 1.15 -8.92 -6.08
N GLY A 314 1.92 -8.84 -5.00
CA GLY A 314 1.44 -9.10 -3.64
C GLY A 314 0.42 -8.06 -3.19
N ALA A 315 0.72 -6.78 -3.38
CA ALA A 315 -0.22 -5.68 -3.09
C ALA A 315 -1.48 -5.77 -3.95
N ALA A 316 -1.33 -6.00 -5.26
CA ALA A 316 -2.46 -6.15 -6.17
C ALA A 316 -3.39 -7.30 -5.74
N SER A 317 -2.82 -8.47 -5.43
CA SER A 317 -3.58 -9.63 -4.95
C SER A 317 -4.27 -9.37 -3.62
N ALA A 318 -3.57 -8.71 -2.68
CA ALA A 318 -4.10 -8.38 -1.35
C ALA A 318 -5.32 -7.46 -1.40
N LEU A 319 -5.37 -6.57 -2.38
CA LEU A 319 -6.39 -5.52 -2.52
C LEU A 319 -7.39 -5.80 -3.64
N GLY A 320 -7.39 -7.01 -4.21
CA GLY A 320 -8.32 -7.39 -5.27
C GLY A 320 -8.13 -6.62 -6.60
N LEU A 321 -6.93 -6.08 -6.86
CA LEU A 321 -6.61 -5.34 -8.08
C LEU A 321 -6.20 -6.30 -9.20
N ALA A 322 -7.16 -7.00 -9.77
CA ALA A 322 -6.90 -8.09 -10.72
C ALA A 322 -6.31 -7.64 -12.06
N ASP A 323 -6.35 -6.35 -12.38
CA ASP A 323 -5.91 -5.80 -13.68
C ASP A 323 -4.43 -5.37 -13.71
N ARG A 324 -3.69 -5.40 -12.59
CA ARG A 324 -2.33 -4.84 -12.46
C ARG A 324 -1.41 -5.67 -11.57
N GLY A 325 -0.20 -5.16 -11.29
CA GLY A 325 0.79 -5.78 -10.41
C GLY A 325 1.68 -6.82 -11.09
N VAL A 326 1.43 -7.14 -12.35
CA VAL A 326 2.24 -8.06 -13.17
C VAL A 326 2.38 -7.55 -14.61
N VAL A 327 3.51 -7.85 -15.26
CA VAL A 327 3.72 -7.59 -16.70
C VAL A 327 3.20 -8.81 -17.47
N ALA A 328 1.93 -8.78 -17.86
CA ALA A 328 1.30 -9.87 -18.60
C ALA A 328 0.25 -9.34 -19.60
N VAL A 329 0.05 -10.06 -20.69
CA VAL A 329 -0.95 -9.70 -21.71
C VAL A 329 -2.34 -9.57 -21.09
N GLY A 330 -3.07 -8.52 -21.47
CA GLY A 330 -4.38 -8.15 -20.94
C GLY A 330 -4.35 -7.32 -19.65
N ARG A 331 -3.21 -7.21 -18.98
CA ARG A 331 -3.07 -6.36 -17.78
C ARG A 331 -2.91 -4.90 -18.16
N ARG A 332 -3.26 -4.01 -17.24
CA ARG A 332 -3.08 -2.57 -17.36
C ARG A 332 -1.59 -2.26 -17.55
N ALA A 333 -1.28 -1.36 -18.47
CA ALA A 333 0.08 -0.96 -18.75
C ALA A 333 0.56 0.09 -17.73
N ASP A 334 0.65 -0.31 -16.47
CA ASP A 334 1.32 0.38 -15.40
C ASP A 334 2.72 -0.22 -15.30
N LEU A 335 3.73 0.51 -15.80
CA LEU A 335 5.05 -0.04 -16.08
C LEU A 335 6.16 0.91 -15.63
N LEU A 336 7.27 0.34 -15.16
CA LEU A 336 8.52 1.04 -14.90
C LEU A 336 9.64 0.41 -15.73
N LEU A 337 10.45 1.24 -16.37
CA LEU A 337 11.73 0.85 -16.94
C LEU A 337 12.85 1.29 -16.00
N VAL A 338 13.69 0.38 -15.55
CA VAL A 338 14.77 0.64 -14.60
C VAL A 338 16.11 0.14 -15.11
N ASP A 339 17.19 0.82 -14.71
CA ASP A 339 18.56 0.45 -15.05
C ASP A 339 19.14 -0.45 -13.95
N GLY A 340 19.14 -1.75 -14.19
CA GLY A 340 19.54 -2.78 -13.23
C GLY A 340 18.40 -3.72 -12.82
N ASP A 341 18.78 -4.87 -12.27
CA ASP A 341 17.86 -5.93 -11.88
C ASP A 341 17.29 -5.69 -10.47
N PRO A 342 15.98 -5.37 -10.33
CA PRO A 342 15.37 -5.05 -9.05
C PRO A 342 15.24 -6.26 -8.09
N VAL A 343 15.38 -7.49 -8.58
CA VAL A 343 15.40 -8.67 -7.72
C VAL A 343 16.80 -8.98 -7.19
N SER A 344 17.83 -8.32 -7.72
CA SER A 344 19.18 -8.31 -7.17
C SER A 344 19.41 -7.12 -6.24
N ASP A 345 18.92 -5.93 -6.64
CA ASP A 345 19.01 -4.70 -5.87
C ASP A 345 17.73 -3.87 -5.99
N VAL A 346 16.94 -3.82 -4.92
CA VAL A 346 15.67 -3.05 -4.90
C VAL A 346 15.89 -1.54 -5.05
N SER A 347 17.10 -1.03 -4.78
CA SER A 347 17.41 0.41 -4.84
C SER A 347 17.30 0.98 -6.25
N VAL A 348 17.44 0.15 -7.30
CA VAL A 348 17.32 0.58 -8.70
C VAL A 348 15.92 1.11 -9.02
N LEU A 349 14.89 0.68 -8.27
CA LEU A 349 13.52 1.17 -8.42
C LEU A 349 13.37 2.65 -8.09
N SER A 350 14.27 3.22 -7.27
CA SER A 350 14.20 4.62 -6.84
C SER A 350 14.53 5.63 -7.95
N ARG A 351 15.04 5.15 -9.08
CA ARG A 351 15.45 5.97 -10.22
C ARG A 351 14.94 5.37 -11.52
N PRO A 352 13.61 5.35 -11.74
CA PRO A 352 13.06 4.83 -12.98
C PRO A 352 13.52 5.67 -14.17
N VAL A 353 13.90 5.00 -15.26
CA VAL A 353 14.28 5.64 -16.52
C VAL A 353 13.03 6.16 -17.25
N ALA A 354 11.94 5.41 -17.13
CA ALA A 354 10.63 5.81 -17.65
C ALA A 354 9.50 5.14 -16.83
N VAL A 355 8.36 5.81 -16.76
CA VAL A 355 7.15 5.33 -16.08
C VAL A 355 5.95 5.50 -17.00
N TRP A 356 5.09 4.52 -17.03
CA TRP A 356 3.79 4.58 -17.71
C TRP A 356 2.66 4.25 -16.75
N ILE A 357 1.60 5.04 -16.80
CA ILE A 357 0.34 4.81 -16.05
C ILE A 357 -0.78 4.61 -17.07
N ALA A 358 -1.38 3.43 -17.10
CA ALA A 358 -2.33 3.04 -18.13
C ALA A 358 -1.81 3.34 -19.56
N GLY A 359 -0.53 3.05 -19.79
CA GLY A 359 0.15 3.26 -21.08
C GLY A 359 0.47 4.71 -21.43
N GLN A 360 0.17 5.67 -20.55
CA GLN A 360 0.53 7.08 -20.74
C GLN A 360 1.86 7.37 -20.04
N PRO A 361 2.84 7.98 -20.73
CA PRO A 361 4.10 8.32 -20.12
C PRO A 361 3.89 9.36 -19.00
N VAL A 362 4.62 9.19 -17.90
CA VAL A 362 4.72 10.19 -16.84
C VAL A 362 5.83 11.19 -17.21
N ALA A 363 5.52 12.47 -17.10
CA ALA A 363 6.43 13.58 -17.44
C ALA A 363 7.43 13.89 -16.30
#